data_d98b80ce5725d7dbd64aa7b06fb07819
#
_entry.id   d98b80ce5725d7dbd64aa7b06fb07819
#
_cell.length_a   1.000
_cell.length_b   1.000
_cell.length_c   1.000
_cell.angle_alpha   90.00
_cell.angle_beta   90.00
_cell.angle_gamma   90.00
#
_symmetry.space_group_name_H-M   'P 1'
#
loop_
_entity.id
_entity.type
_entity.pdbx_description
1 polymer ?
#
loop_
_entity_poly.entity_id
_entity_poly.type
_entity_poly.pdbx_seq_one_letter_code
_entity_poly.pdbx_strand_id
1 'polypeptide(L)'
;MLSQSGIHIWGSPHHALKPFEFEGTDGKVAICPMPFSEPRRIGEALFADVESTNTETTNIEIADIVTPCYEQNCESALNLHNYDQMYQAWSNYLYKQVPKGMRSIAISHAFVMGGEVGGSERTLSVGGSEQVNPQVFKDFHYTALGHLHGPQRMGADHIRYSGSPLKYSFDEHMQKKSFTIIDMDTKGNVDINTIPVEAKRDVVILEGYFEDLLNDKALQAKHRDDYVQARLLDTMPIMDGMAKLRQVYHRCMTIDLVGRVAGPIADMGEAIFKELNERDLFNQFAETVWKEPLTEKEQQYIDSVWDRILKED
;
A
#
# COMPACT_ATOMS: atom_id res chain seq x y z
N MET A 1 -5.08 -3.06 30.46
CA MET A 1 -6.05 -1.94 30.50
C MET A 1 -6.89 -1.85 29.21
N LEU A 2 -6.32 -1.72 28.00
CA LEU A 2 -7.13 -1.58 26.76
C LEU A 2 -8.00 -2.80 26.46
N SER A 3 -7.51 -4.02 26.63
CA SER A 3 -8.30 -5.25 26.43
C SER A 3 -9.52 -5.35 27.34
N GLN A 4 -9.45 -4.80 28.55
CA GLN A 4 -10.60 -4.75 29.46
C GLN A 4 -11.69 -3.77 28.98
N SER A 5 -11.32 -2.84 28.12
CA SER A 5 -12.25 -1.90 27.44
C SER A 5 -12.70 -2.40 26.06
N GLY A 6 -12.44 -3.67 25.72
CA GLY A 6 -12.80 -4.24 24.43
C GLY A 6 -11.90 -3.81 23.27
N ILE A 7 -10.75 -3.16 23.54
CA ILE A 7 -9.80 -2.75 22.52
C ILE A 7 -8.66 -3.75 22.47
N HIS A 8 -8.51 -4.44 21.35
CA HIS A 8 -7.46 -5.42 21.12
C HIS A 8 -6.46 -4.90 20.10
N ILE A 9 -5.15 -4.98 20.40
CA ILE A 9 -4.05 -4.48 19.55
C ILE A 9 -3.04 -5.61 19.37
N TRP A 10 -2.79 -5.98 18.13
CA TRP A 10 -1.77 -6.95 17.73
C TRP A 10 -0.64 -6.24 16.98
N GLY A 11 0.34 -5.73 17.71
CA GLY A 11 1.51 -5.03 17.16
C GLY A 11 2.79 -5.87 17.09
N SER A 12 2.75 -7.12 17.61
CA SER A 12 3.89 -8.04 17.58
C SER A 12 3.49 -9.38 16.96
N PRO A 13 4.37 -9.97 16.12
CA PRO A 13 4.16 -11.32 15.58
C PRO A 13 3.79 -12.36 16.65
N HIS A 14 4.52 -12.40 17.76
CA HIS A 14 4.28 -13.37 18.84
C HIS A 14 2.87 -13.27 19.44
N HIS A 15 2.27 -12.09 19.49
CA HIS A 15 0.90 -11.91 19.97
C HIS A 15 -0.15 -12.25 18.90
N ALA A 16 0.24 -12.32 17.64
CA ALA A 16 -0.62 -12.58 16.50
C ALA A 16 -0.56 -14.05 16.02
N LEU A 17 -0.02 -14.97 16.83
CA LEU A 17 0.06 -16.40 16.53
C LEU A 17 -1.13 -17.18 17.05
N LYS A 18 -2.07 -16.56 17.75
CA LYS A 18 -3.28 -17.23 18.30
C LYS A 18 -4.53 -16.50 17.82
N PRO A 19 -5.55 -17.26 17.35
CA PRO A 19 -6.86 -16.68 17.10
C PRO A 19 -7.45 -16.08 18.39
N PHE A 20 -8.11 -14.94 18.24
CA PHE A 20 -8.89 -14.31 19.29
C PHE A 20 -10.36 -14.73 19.14
N GLU A 21 -10.95 -15.33 20.16
CA GLU A 21 -12.37 -15.69 20.15
C GLU A 21 -13.20 -14.45 20.52
N PHE A 22 -14.06 -14.04 19.62
CA PHE A 22 -15.05 -13.00 19.83
C PHE A 22 -16.43 -13.62 20.04
N GLU A 23 -17.13 -13.23 21.10
CA GLU A 23 -18.50 -13.65 21.36
C GLU A 23 -19.46 -12.73 20.64
N GLY A 24 -20.07 -13.20 19.56
CA GLY A 24 -21.11 -12.50 18.82
C GLY A 24 -22.51 -12.87 19.34
N THR A 25 -23.53 -12.22 18.81
CA THR A 25 -24.95 -12.51 19.14
C THR A 25 -25.35 -13.93 18.76
N ASP A 26 -24.72 -14.48 17.72
CA ASP A 26 -25.04 -15.79 17.12
C ASP A 26 -23.95 -16.83 17.40
N GLY A 27 -23.19 -16.65 18.49
CA GLY A 27 -22.10 -17.53 18.88
C GLY A 27 -20.72 -16.98 18.52
N LYS A 28 -19.70 -17.78 18.78
CA LYS A 28 -18.31 -17.38 18.67
C LYS A 28 -17.80 -17.26 17.25
N VAL A 29 -16.87 -16.33 17.06
CA VAL A 29 -16.10 -16.11 15.83
C VAL A 29 -14.61 -16.04 16.19
N ALA A 30 -13.78 -16.76 15.45
CA ALA A 30 -12.33 -16.66 15.58
C ALA A 30 -11.80 -15.51 14.73
N ILE A 31 -11.15 -14.55 15.34
CA ILE A 31 -10.43 -13.46 14.68
C ILE A 31 -8.96 -13.86 14.58
N CYS A 32 -8.42 -13.92 13.37
CA CYS A 32 -7.05 -14.30 13.06
C CYS A 32 -6.26 -13.06 12.61
N PRO A 33 -5.55 -12.37 13.52
CA PRO A 33 -4.81 -11.16 13.18
C PRO A 33 -3.49 -11.50 12.49
N MET A 34 -3.21 -10.82 11.37
CA MET A 34 -1.94 -10.91 10.63
C MET A 34 -1.46 -9.48 10.31
N PRO A 35 -0.93 -8.74 11.31
CA PRO A 35 -0.39 -7.40 11.09
C PRO A 35 0.80 -7.46 10.14
N PHE A 36 1.15 -6.32 9.53
CA PHE A 36 2.35 -6.23 8.71
C PHE A 36 3.59 -6.68 9.49
N SER A 37 4.36 -7.57 8.90
CA SER A 37 5.62 -8.06 9.47
C SER A 37 6.57 -8.52 8.36
N GLU A 38 7.82 -8.72 8.71
CA GLU A 38 8.84 -9.25 7.82
C GLU A 38 8.88 -10.79 7.87
N PRO A 39 9.16 -11.48 6.74
CA PRO A 39 9.19 -12.94 6.67
C PRO A 39 10.05 -13.59 7.74
N ARG A 40 11.25 -13.05 7.98
CA ARG A 40 12.15 -13.57 9.01
C ARG A 40 11.54 -13.54 10.42
N ARG A 41 10.91 -12.43 10.79
CA ARG A 41 10.31 -12.26 12.13
C ARG A 41 9.17 -13.23 12.40
N ILE A 42 8.37 -13.51 11.37
CA ILE A 42 7.29 -14.51 11.46
C ILE A 42 7.89 -15.91 11.50
N GLY A 43 8.92 -16.20 10.70
CA GLY A 43 9.61 -17.50 10.72
C GLY A 43 10.18 -17.82 12.10
N GLU A 44 10.84 -16.85 12.75
CA GLU A 44 11.37 -17.00 14.12
C GLU A 44 10.23 -17.20 15.15
N ALA A 45 9.15 -16.43 15.04
CA ALA A 45 8.01 -16.51 15.95
C ALA A 45 7.25 -17.83 15.84
N LEU A 46 6.96 -18.29 14.61
CA LEU A 46 6.27 -19.56 14.36
C LEU A 46 7.11 -20.74 14.86
N PHE A 47 8.41 -20.75 14.60
CA PHE A 47 9.31 -21.80 15.05
C PHE A 47 9.30 -21.90 16.59
N ALA A 48 9.49 -20.77 17.27
CA ALA A 48 9.51 -20.73 18.73
C ALA A 48 8.17 -21.16 19.37
N ASP A 49 7.03 -20.79 18.77
CA ASP A 49 5.71 -21.17 19.29
C ASP A 49 5.44 -22.67 19.08
N VAL A 50 5.80 -23.25 17.93
CA VAL A 50 5.67 -24.69 17.66
C VAL A 50 6.54 -25.50 18.61
N GLU A 51 7.81 -25.12 18.83
CA GLU A 51 8.68 -25.82 19.79
C GLU A 51 8.15 -25.76 21.21
N SER A 52 7.60 -24.60 21.63
CA SER A 52 7.07 -24.44 22.99
C SER A 52 5.75 -25.18 23.23
N THR A 53 4.93 -25.36 22.16
CA THR A 53 3.60 -25.98 22.28
C THR A 53 3.59 -27.48 22.05
N ASN A 54 4.63 -28.06 21.42
CA ASN A 54 4.76 -29.52 21.22
C ASN A 54 4.83 -30.31 22.53
N THR A 55 4.77 -29.66 23.68
CA THR A 55 4.81 -30.32 24.98
C THR A 55 3.46 -30.68 25.56
N GLU A 56 2.32 -30.05 25.17
CA GLU A 56 1.06 -30.36 25.88
C GLU A 56 -0.30 -30.20 25.14
N THR A 57 -0.48 -29.48 24.01
CA THR A 57 -1.86 -29.18 23.56
C THR A 57 -2.15 -29.02 22.06
N THR A 58 -1.18 -28.94 21.18
CA THR A 58 -1.43 -28.81 19.73
C THR A 58 -0.48 -29.70 18.93
N ASN A 59 -1.04 -30.70 18.23
CA ASN A 59 -0.28 -31.56 17.28
C ASN A 59 -0.04 -30.83 15.96
N ILE A 60 0.48 -29.61 15.98
CA ILE A 60 0.85 -28.87 14.75
C ILE A 60 2.35 -29.09 14.52
N GLU A 61 2.67 -29.85 13.49
CA GLU A 61 4.06 -30.06 13.06
C GLU A 61 4.50 -28.95 12.09
N ILE A 62 5.80 -28.67 12.02
CA ILE A 62 6.37 -27.70 11.07
C ILE A 62 6.00 -28.07 9.62
N ALA A 63 6.00 -29.36 9.30
CA ALA A 63 5.58 -29.88 8.00
C ALA A 63 4.11 -29.52 7.62
N ASP A 64 3.29 -29.24 8.60
CA ASP A 64 1.90 -28.84 8.44
C ASP A 64 1.71 -27.36 8.08
N ILE A 65 2.71 -26.54 8.37
CA ILE A 65 2.66 -25.09 8.23
C ILE A 65 3.30 -24.66 6.91
N VAL A 66 4.37 -25.34 6.53
CA VAL A 66 5.22 -25.01 5.36
C VAL A 66 5.10 -26.11 4.31
N THR A 67 5.03 -25.75 3.04
CA THR A 67 5.02 -26.72 1.93
C THR A 67 6.37 -27.48 1.88
N PRO A 68 6.42 -28.80 1.56
CA PRO A 68 7.60 -29.68 1.72
C PRO A 68 8.86 -29.35 0.91
N CYS A 69 8.87 -28.26 0.13
CA CYS A 69 10.03 -27.91 -0.70
C CYS A 69 11.06 -26.99 0.00
N TYR A 70 10.96 -26.80 1.31
CA TYR A 70 11.92 -25.97 2.04
C TYR A 70 12.91 -26.85 2.81
N GLU A 71 14.21 -26.63 2.55
CA GLU A 71 15.28 -27.37 3.16
C GLU A 71 15.25 -27.29 4.69
N GLN A 72 15.28 -28.46 5.34
CA GLN A 72 15.13 -28.69 6.78
C GLN A 72 16.34 -28.29 7.65
N ASN A 73 17.13 -27.31 7.26
CA ASN A 73 18.36 -26.96 7.99
C ASN A 73 18.30 -25.63 8.74
N CYS A 74 17.21 -25.37 9.48
CA CYS A 74 17.15 -24.21 10.36
C CYS A 74 17.01 -24.67 11.82
N GLU A 75 18.05 -24.49 12.61
CA GLU A 75 18.08 -24.82 14.04
C GLU A 75 17.30 -23.82 14.91
N SER A 76 16.84 -22.68 14.37
CA SER A 76 16.24 -21.59 15.18
C SER A 76 15.12 -20.78 14.51
N ALA A 77 14.78 -21.05 13.24
CA ALA A 77 13.69 -20.30 12.54
C ALA A 77 13.20 -21.05 11.29
N LEU A 78 11.93 -20.83 10.89
CA LEU A 78 11.46 -21.23 9.57
C LEU A 78 12.05 -20.29 8.52
N ASN A 79 12.67 -20.85 7.48
CA ASN A 79 13.31 -20.07 6.42
C ASN A 79 12.25 -19.61 5.41
N LEU A 80 11.63 -18.47 5.68
CA LEU A 80 10.62 -17.84 4.82
C LEU A 80 11.29 -16.74 3.99
N HIS A 81 11.38 -16.96 2.66
CA HIS A 81 12.17 -16.10 1.77
C HIS A 81 11.40 -14.89 1.22
N ASN A 82 10.07 -14.93 1.22
CA ASN A 82 9.22 -13.87 0.70
C ASN A 82 7.89 -13.76 1.46
N TYR A 83 7.13 -12.74 1.15
CA TYR A 83 5.85 -12.45 1.81
C TYR A 83 4.79 -13.53 1.52
N ASP A 84 4.74 -14.09 0.33
CA ASP A 84 3.79 -15.15 -0.02
C ASP A 84 3.96 -16.38 0.88
N GLN A 85 5.20 -16.86 1.01
CA GLN A 85 5.53 -17.97 1.89
C GLN A 85 5.22 -17.66 3.36
N MET A 86 5.51 -16.43 3.79
CA MET A 86 5.23 -15.98 5.14
C MET A 86 3.71 -16.02 5.43
N TYR A 87 2.91 -15.41 4.57
CA TYR A 87 1.46 -15.38 4.78
C TYR A 87 0.84 -16.76 4.62
N GLN A 88 1.35 -17.62 3.74
CA GLN A 88 0.90 -19.00 3.62
C GLN A 88 1.14 -19.79 4.92
N ALA A 89 2.35 -19.70 5.45
CA ALA A 89 2.72 -20.38 6.70
C ALA A 89 1.87 -19.85 7.88
N TRP A 90 1.78 -18.52 8.01
CA TRP A 90 1.04 -17.86 9.09
C TRP A 90 -0.46 -18.14 9.03
N SER A 91 -1.06 -18.04 7.84
CA SER A 91 -2.47 -18.38 7.59
C SER A 91 -2.78 -19.82 7.96
N ASN A 92 -1.96 -20.78 7.49
CA ASN A 92 -2.11 -22.19 7.82
C ASN A 92 -2.03 -22.43 9.34
N TYR A 93 -1.05 -21.81 10.00
CA TYR A 93 -0.85 -21.93 11.44
C TYR A 93 -2.04 -21.41 12.25
N LEU A 94 -2.54 -20.23 11.92
CA LEU A 94 -3.71 -19.66 12.58
C LEU A 94 -4.98 -20.48 12.30
N TYR A 95 -5.20 -20.86 11.04
CA TYR A 95 -6.41 -21.60 10.68
C TYR A 95 -6.50 -22.96 11.35
N LYS A 96 -5.38 -23.66 11.52
CA LYS A 96 -5.34 -24.95 12.25
C LYS A 96 -5.72 -24.83 13.73
N GLN A 97 -5.54 -23.66 14.32
CA GLN A 97 -5.95 -23.38 15.71
C GLN A 97 -7.42 -22.98 15.84
N VAL A 98 -8.11 -22.69 14.72
CA VAL A 98 -9.54 -22.37 14.73
C VAL A 98 -10.32 -23.64 15.07
N PRO A 99 -11.15 -23.66 16.12
CA PRO A 99 -11.96 -24.83 16.46
C PRO A 99 -12.84 -25.27 15.28
N LYS A 100 -12.93 -26.58 15.07
CA LYS A 100 -13.68 -27.14 13.95
C LYS A 100 -15.14 -26.66 13.95
N GLY A 101 -15.57 -26.09 12.82
CA GLY A 101 -16.91 -25.54 12.64
C GLY A 101 -17.12 -24.14 13.23
N MET A 102 -16.07 -23.52 13.81
CA MET A 102 -16.14 -22.13 14.23
C MET A 102 -15.95 -21.20 13.03
N ARG A 103 -16.74 -20.16 12.97
CA ARG A 103 -16.59 -19.08 11.98
C ARG A 103 -15.26 -18.36 12.20
N SER A 104 -14.61 -17.96 11.11
CA SER A 104 -13.27 -17.35 11.17
C SER A 104 -13.15 -16.12 10.27
N ILE A 105 -12.50 -15.10 10.78
CA ILE A 105 -12.18 -13.87 10.06
C ILE A 105 -10.67 -13.62 10.15
N ALA A 106 -10.02 -13.51 9.00
CA ALA A 106 -8.66 -13.00 8.94
C ALA A 106 -8.65 -11.47 8.86
N ILE A 107 -7.74 -10.83 9.59
CA ILE A 107 -7.48 -9.38 9.47
C ILE A 107 -6.00 -9.24 9.13
N SER A 108 -5.70 -8.78 7.92
CA SER A 108 -4.34 -8.77 7.42
C SER A 108 -3.95 -7.44 6.78
N HIS A 109 -2.68 -7.07 6.89
CA HIS A 109 -2.10 -5.94 6.17
C HIS A 109 -1.09 -6.46 5.16
N ALA A 110 -1.55 -6.77 3.95
CA ALA A 110 -0.77 -7.44 2.91
C ALA A 110 -1.02 -6.80 1.54
N PHE A 111 0.00 -6.81 0.67
CA PHE A 111 -0.16 -6.49 -0.74
C PHE A 111 -0.53 -7.76 -1.51
N VAL A 112 -1.81 -7.93 -1.81
CA VAL A 112 -2.31 -9.12 -2.50
C VAL A 112 -2.19 -8.97 -4.02
N MET A 113 -1.71 -10.01 -4.68
CA MET A 113 -1.49 -10.08 -6.12
C MET A 113 -2.76 -9.76 -6.91
N GLY A 114 -2.62 -8.89 -7.92
CA GLY A 114 -3.73 -8.44 -8.77
C GLY A 114 -4.50 -7.25 -8.21
N GLY A 115 -4.06 -6.67 -7.07
CA GLY A 115 -4.62 -5.42 -6.55
C GLY A 115 -4.18 -4.21 -7.38
N GLU A 116 -5.12 -3.28 -7.58
CA GLU A 116 -4.84 -1.98 -8.20
C GLU A 116 -4.19 -1.06 -7.17
N VAL A 117 -3.02 -0.55 -7.49
CA VAL A 117 -2.20 0.33 -6.64
C VAL A 117 -2.40 1.77 -7.09
N GLY A 118 -2.65 2.68 -6.16
CA GLY A 118 -2.61 4.12 -6.40
C GLY A 118 -1.21 4.70 -6.15
N GLY A 119 -0.96 5.93 -6.58
CA GLY A 119 0.34 6.57 -6.36
C GLY A 119 0.65 6.93 -4.90
N SER A 120 -0.30 6.77 -4.00
CA SER A 120 -0.15 7.04 -2.56
C SER A 120 0.31 5.82 -1.76
N GLU A 121 0.17 4.61 -2.30
CA GLU A 121 0.66 3.40 -1.67
C GLU A 121 2.16 3.24 -1.92
N ARG A 122 2.89 2.84 -0.87
CA ARG A 122 4.30 2.48 -1.02
C ARG A 122 4.42 1.19 -1.81
N THR A 123 5.04 1.26 -2.97
CA THR A 123 5.60 0.08 -3.63
C THR A 123 6.90 -0.27 -2.90
N LEU A 124 6.86 -1.29 -2.04
CA LEU A 124 7.97 -1.63 -1.15
C LEU A 124 9.11 -2.36 -1.86
N SER A 125 8.90 -2.92 -3.07
CA SER A 125 10.00 -3.56 -3.80
C SER A 125 9.89 -3.53 -5.32
N VAL A 126 11.06 -3.55 -5.95
CA VAL A 126 11.22 -3.81 -7.38
C VAL A 126 11.17 -5.34 -7.58
N GLY A 127 10.22 -5.81 -8.43
CA GLY A 127 10.17 -7.22 -8.83
C GLY A 127 9.10 -8.10 -8.17
N GLY A 128 8.15 -7.52 -7.40
CA GLY A 128 6.94 -8.26 -6.94
C GLY A 128 7.17 -9.26 -5.80
N SER A 129 8.34 -9.25 -5.13
CA SER A 129 8.65 -10.15 -4.01
C SER A 129 7.74 -9.97 -2.79
N GLU A 130 6.96 -8.91 -2.76
CA GLU A 130 6.04 -8.57 -1.66
C GLU A 130 4.60 -8.96 -1.93
N GLN A 131 4.29 -9.42 -3.14
CA GLN A 131 2.94 -9.82 -3.50
C GLN A 131 2.56 -11.15 -2.87
N VAL A 132 1.36 -11.19 -2.31
CA VAL A 132 0.79 -12.34 -1.64
C VAL A 132 -0.33 -12.94 -2.49
N ASN A 133 -0.29 -14.25 -2.72
CA ASN A 133 -1.35 -14.93 -3.45
C ASN A 133 -2.66 -14.90 -2.62
N PRO A 134 -3.81 -14.46 -3.19
CA PRO A 134 -5.08 -14.45 -2.46
C PRO A 134 -5.50 -15.83 -1.93
N GLN A 135 -5.01 -16.92 -2.53
CA GLN A 135 -5.31 -18.29 -2.09
C GLN A 135 -4.82 -18.60 -0.67
N VAL A 136 -3.89 -17.83 -0.12
CA VAL A 136 -3.45 -17.99 1.27
C VAL A 136 -4.56 -17.72 2.29
N PHE A 137 -5.61 -16.98 1.89
CA PHE A 137 -6.74 -16.59 2.71
C PHE A 137 -8.02 -17.42 2.45
N LYS A 138 -7.99 -18.38 1.55
CA LYS A 138 -9.18 -19.10 1.03
C LYS A 138 -10.00 -19.83 2.09
N ASP A 139 -9.37 -20.27 3.17
CA ASP A 139 -9.99 -21.11 4.20
C ASP A 139 -10.74 -20.29 5.26
N PHE A 140 -10.55 -18.98 5.33
CA PHE A 140 -11.30 -18.09 6.20
C PHE A 140 -12.65 -17.74 5.58
N HIS A 141 -13.68 -17.61 6.42
CA HIS A 141 -15.01 -17.20 5.97
C HIS A 141 -15.02 -15.76 5.45
N TYR A 142 -14.19 -14.88 6.02
CA TYR A 142 -13.95 -13.54 5.54
C TYR A 142 -12.52 -13.11 5.81
N THR A 143 -11.95 -12.32 4.89
CA THR A 143 -10.64 -11.72 5.06
C THR A 143 -10.72 -10.20 4.83
N ALA A 144 -10.50 -9.45 5.90
CA ALA A 144 -10.38 -7.99 5.88
C ALA A 144 -8.93 -7.60 5.60
N LEU A 145 -8.68 -7.02 4.44
CA LEU A 145 -7.36 -6.58 4.01
C LEU A 145 -7.18 -5.07 4.22
N GLY A 146 -6.01 -4.68 4.72
CA GLY A 146 -5.47 -3.34 4.69
C GLY A 146 -4.23 -3.28 3.79
N HIS A 147 -3.79 -2.14 3.42
CA HIS A 147 -2.68 -1.72 2.59
C HIS A 147 -3.15 -0.89 1.39
N LEU A 148 -3.98 -1.42 0.51
CA LEU A 148 -4.47 -0.69 -0.66
C LEU A 148 -5.61 0.27 -0.29
N HIS A 149 -5.53 1.49 -0.81
CA HIS A 149 -6.47 2.57 -0.52
C HIS A 149 -7.77 2.48 -1.33
N GLY A 150 -7.76 1.78 -2.47
CA GLY A 150 -8.95 1.53 -3.28
C GLY A 150 -9.77 0.35 -2.74
N PRO A 151 -11.11 0.50 -2.51
CA PRO A 151 -11.95 -0.63 -2.16
C PRO A 151 -12.00 -1.64 -3.29
N GLN A 152 -11.57 -2.88 -3.04
CA GLN A 152 -11.51 -3.91 -4.09
C GLN A 152 -11.54 -5.33 -3.51
N ARG A 153 -12.01 -6.29 -4.31
CA ARG A 153 -11.98 -7.72 -4.00
C ARG A 153 -10.73 -8.39 -4.59
N MET A 154 -10.24 -9.41 -3.92
CA MET A 154 -9.03 -10.13 -4.32
C MET A 154 -9.33 -11.60 -4.60
N GLY A 155 -9.57 -11.92 -5.87
CA GLY A 155 -9.87 -13.29 -6.31
C GLY A 155 -11.29 -13.75 -5.94
N ALA A 156 -11.63 -13.77 -4.64
CA ALA A 156 -12.94 -14.16 -4.12
C ALA A 156 -13.67 -13.01 -3.43
N ASP A 157 -15.00 -13.07 -3.33
CA ASP A 157 -15.80 -11.99 -2.76
C ASP A 157 -15.51 -11.78 -1.27
N HIS A 158 -15.18 -12.82 -0.53
CA HIS A 158 -14.88 -12.80 0.90
C HIS A 158 -13.46 -12.33 1.24
N ILE A 159 -12.62 -12.01 0.25
CA ILE A 159 -11.26 -11.48 0.43
C ILE A 159 -11.23 -10.05 -0.12
N ARG A 160 -11.19 -9.04 0.76
CA ARG A 160 -11.41 -7.66 0.33
C ARG A 160 -10.55 -6.63 1.04
N TYR A 161 -10.18 -5.60 0.29
CA TYR A 161 -9.79 -4.30 0.82
C TYR A 161 -11.04 -3.43 1.01
N SER A 162 -11.23 -2.90 2.21
CA SER A 162 -12.21 -1.81 2.43
C SER A 162 -11.76 -0.50 1.83
N GLY A 163 -10.47 -0.36 1.60
CA GLY A 163 -9.82 0.87 1.21
C GLY A 163 -9.64 1.85 2.37
N SER A 164 -9.10 3.00 2.07
CA SER A 164 -8.98 4.09 3.04
C SER A 164 -10.31 4.85 3.21
N PRO A 165 -10.60 5.40 4.41
CA PRO A 165 -11.86 6.10 4.65
C PRO A 165 -11.98 7.43 3.88
N LEU A 166 -10.85 8.04 3.52
CA LEU A 166 -10.78 9.29 2.75
C LEU A 166 -9.75 9.14 1.63
N LYS A 167 -9.78 10.05 0.66
CA LYS A 167 -8.76 10.16 -0.38
C LYS A 167 -7.52 10.84 0.19
N TYR A 168 -6.35 10.22 0.03
CA TYR A 168 -5.06 10.75 0.52
C TYR A 168 -4.19 11.37 -0.56
N SER A 169 -4.51 11.11 -1.84
CA SER A 169 -3.80 11.70 -2.97
C SER A 169 -4.74 12.05 -4.11
N PHE A 170 -4.24 12.85 -5.07
CA PHE A 170 -5.00 13.18 -6.27
C PHE A 170 -5.19 11.98 -7.21
N ASP A 171 -4.33 10.97 -7.14
CA ASP A 171 -4.51 9.72 -7.90
C ASP A 171 -5.76 8.95 -7.48
N GLU A 172 -6.24 9.20 -6.27
CA GLU A 172 -7.46 8.61 -5.74
C GLU A 172 -8.73 9.39 -6.10
N HIS A 173 -8.64 10.49 -6.90
CA HIS A 173 -9.76 11.40 -7.18
C HIS A 173 -11.01 10.69 -7.72
N MET A 174 -10.85 9.61 -8.48
CA MET A 174 -11.95 8.81 -9.03
C MET A 174 -12.47 7.73 -8.07
N GLN A 175 -11.77 7.44 -6.97
CA GLN A 175 -12.17 6.41 -6.03
C GLN A 175 -13.41 6.83 -5.24
N LYS A 176 -14.34 5.89 -5.04
CA LYS A 176 -15.50 6.05 -4.16
C LYS A 176 -15.19 5.37 -2.83
N LYS A 177 -14.95 6.19 -1.81
CA LYS A 177 -14.64 5.69 -0.47
C LYS A 177 -15.89 5.18 0.21
N SER A 178 -15.76 4.06 0.95
CA SER A 178 -16.88 3.41 1.64
C SER A 178 -16.42 2.63 2.86
N PHE A 179 -17.34 2.40 3.79
CA PHE A 179 -17.20 1.37 4.80
C PHE A 179 -17.77 0.06 4.25
N THR A 180 -17.08 -1.04 4.51
CA THR A 180 -17.56 -2.39 4.19
C THR A 180 -18.25 -2.96 5.43
N ILE A 181 -19.52 -3.30 5.31
CA ILE A 181 -20.32 -3.96 6.35
C ILE A 181 -20.42 -5.44 6.00
N ILE A 182 -20.11 -6.27 6.97
CA ILE A 182 -20.12 -7.73 6.81
C ILE A 182 -21.17 -8.33 7.74
N ASP A 183 -22.15 -8.98 7.15
CA ASP A 183 -23.11 -9.81 7.87
C ASP A 183 -22.77 -11.27 7.65
N MET A 184 -22.40 -11.98 8.72
CA MET A 184 -21.99 -13.38 8.67
C MET A 184 -23.01 -14.24 9.43
N ASP A 185 -23.66 -15.16 8.73
CA ASP A 185 -24.62 -16.09 9.34
C ASP A 185 -23.91 -17.14 10.22
N THR A 186 -24.72 -17.96 10.90
CA THR A 186 -24.21 -19.03 11.79
C THR A 186 -23.43 -20.12 11.07
N LYS A 187 -23.55 -20.22 9.74
CA LYS A 187 -22.84 -21.19 8.88
C LYS A 187 -21.56 -20.61 8.28
N GLY A 188 -21.31 -19.30 8.49
CA GLY A 188 -20.18 -18.60 7.93
C GLY A 188 -20.41 -18.02 6.51
N ASN A 189 -21.64 -18.06 6.00
CA ASN A 189 -21.97 -17.36 4.76
C ASN A 189 -21.92 -15.85 5.03
N VAL A 190 -21.34 -15.10 4.09
CA VAL A 190 -21.06 -13.67 4.24
C VAL A 190 -21.90 -12.88 3.25
N ASP A 191 -22.69 -11.94 3.75
CA ASP A 191 -23.31 -10.87 2.95
C ASP A 191 -22.51 -9.58 3.13
N ILE A 192 -22.18 -8.93 2.01
CA ILE A 192 -21.26 -7.79 1.97
C ILE A 192 -21.97 -6.56 1.42
N ASN A 193 -22.10 -5.57 2.26
CA ASN A 193 -22.71 -4.30 1.93
C ASN A 193 -21.68 -3.16 2.07
N THR A 194 -21.82 -2.10 1.28
CA THR A 194 -20.96 -0.91 1.39
C THR A 194 -21.79 0.34 1.70
N ILE A 195 -21.30 1.12 2.65
CA ILE A 195 -21.87 2.42 2.99
C ILE A 195 -20.91 3.51 2.48
N PRO A 196 -21.32 4.35 1.51
CA PRO A 196 -20.46 5.43 1.01
C PRO A 196 -20.05 6.38 2.13
N VAL A 197 -18.79 6.83 2.09
CA VAL A 197 -18.31 7.88 2.98
C VAL A 197 -18.52 9.24 2.30
N GLU A 198 -19.32 10.08 2.92
CA GLU A 198 -19.48 11.47 2.51
C GLU A 198 -18.41 12.32 3.19
N ALA A 199 -17.34 12.62 2.46
CA ALA A 199 -16.29 13.49 2.95
C ALA A 199 -16.80 14.95 3.04
N LYS A 200 -16.43 15.66 4.10
CA LYS A 200 -16.72 17.10 4.23
C LYS A 200 -16.10 17.92 3.09
N ARG A 201 -14.99 17.47 2.54
CA ARG A 201 -14.27 18.02 1.39
C ARG A 201 -13.75 16.87 0.57
N ASP A 202 -13.90 16.98 -0.73
CA ASP A 202 -13.37 15.99 -1.65
C ASP A 202 -11.95 16.34 -2.12
N VAL A 203 -11.28 15.39 -2.74
CA VAL A 203 -10.03 15.57 -3.48
C VAL A 203 -10.37 15.43 -4.95
N VAL A 204 -10.16 16.49 -5.72
CA VAL A 204 -10.59 16.57 -7.11
C VAL A 204 -9.48 17.09 -8.02
N ILE A 205 -9.48 16.63 -9.25
CA ILE A 205 -8.65 17.16 -10.33
C ILE A 205 -9.57 17.98 -11.24
N LEU A 206 -9.22 19.24 -11.45
CA LEU A 206 -9.87 20.13 -12.42
C LEU A 206 -8.95 20.33 -13.61
N GLU A 207 -9.39 19.89 -14.77
CA GLU A 207 -8.60 20.00 -16.02
C GLU A 207 -9.26 21.01 -16.97
N GLY A 208 -8.49 21.95 -17.50
CA GLY A 208 -8.97 22.99 -18.41
C GLY A 208 -7.94 24.10 -18.61
N TYR A 209 -8.32 25.11 -19.42
CA TYR A 209 -7.53 26.31 -19.51
C TYR A 209 -7.70 27.17 -18.24
N PHE A 210 -6.66 27.88 -17.87
CA PHE A 210 -6.65 28.68 -16.66
C PHE A 210 -7.82 29.67 -16.55
N GLU A 211 -8.09 30.42 -17.62
CA GLU A 211 -9.17 31.39 -17.68
C GLU A 211 -10.56 30.71 -17.55
N ASP A 212 -10.72 29.53 -18.12
CA ASP A 212 -11.98 28.76 -18.02
C ASP A 212 -12.21 28.34 -16.56
N LEU A 213 -11.20 27.81 -15.88
CA LEU A 213 -11.31 27.44 -14.46
C LEU A 213 -11.62 28.65 -13.56
N LEU A 214 -11.04 29.84 -13.89
CA LEU A 214 -11.31 31.06 -13.14
C LEU A 214 -12.72 31.64 -13.38
N ASN A 215 -13.37 31.33 -14.51
CA ASN A 215 -14.64 31.92 -14.90
C ASN A 215 -15.83 30.97 -14.77
N ASP A 216 -15.64 29.67 -14.63
CA ASP A 216 -16.69 28.68 -14.46
C ASP A 216 -17.31 28.77 -13.05
N LYS A 217 -18.42 29.51 -12.95
CA LYS A 217 -19.16 29.71 -11.69
C LYS A 217 -19.80 28.46 -11.14
N ALA A 218 -20.17 27.49 -11.99
CA ALA A 218 -20.76 26.22 -11.57
C ALA A 218 -19.70 25.33 -10.94
N LEU A 219 -18.53 25.24 -11.59
CA LEU A 219 -17.39 24.49 -11.09
C LEU A 219 -16.88 25.06 -9.76
N GLN A 220 -16.78 26.40 -9.67
CA GLN A 220 -16.42 27.10 -8.44
C GLN A 220 -17.41 26.81 -7.30
N ALA A 221 -18.69 26.92 -7.55
CA ALA A 221 -19.72 26.67 -6.52
C ALA A 221 -19.66 25.25 -5.98
N LYS A 222 -19.32 24.29 -6.85
CA LYS A 222 -19.22 22.87 -6.49
C LYS A 222 -17.95 22.54 -5.72
N HIS A 223 -16.79 23.08 -6.13
CA HIS A 223 -15.48 22.65 -5.65
C HIS A 223 -14.70 23.73 -4.88
N ARG A 224 -15.36 24.81 -4.47
CA ARG A 224 -14.73 25.95 -3.79
C ARG A 224 -13.87 25.57 -2.60
N ASP A 225 -14.37 24.63 -1.80
CA ASP A 225 -13.75 24.22 -0.54
C ASP A 225 -13.11 22.83 -0.59
N ASP A 226 -13.11 22.19 -1.75
CA ASP A 226 -12.44 20.90 -1.96
C ASP A 226 -10.92 21.08 -2.11
N TYR A 227 -10.18 19.99 -1.93
CA TYR A 227 -8.75 19.94 -2.25
C TYR A 227 -8.59 19.78 -3.75
N VAL A 228 -8.04 20.79 -4.41
CA VAL A 228 -7.98 20.88 -5.87
C VAL A 228 -6.55 20.76 -6.37
N GLN A 229 -6.35 19.87 -7.34
CA GLN A 229 -5.24 19.90 -8.30
C GLN A 229 -5.76 20.50 -9.60
N ALA A 230 -5.16 21.60 -10.06
CA ALA A 230 -5.47 22.21 -11.35
C ALA A 230 -4.51 21.66 -12.41
N ARG A 231 -5.05 20.90 -13.38
CA ARG A 231 -4.31 20.46 -14.58
C ARG A 231 -4.60 21.42 -15.71
N LEU A 232 -3.64 22.30 -15.99
CA LEU A 232 -3.82 23.37 -16.97
C LEU A 232 -3.39 22.91 -18.36
N LEU A 233 -4.26 23.13 -19.34
CA LEU A 233 -4.01 22.92 -20.76
C LEU A 233 -3.18 24.07 -21.37
N ASP A 234 -2.89 25.10 -20.58
CA ASP A 234 -2.05 26.21 -20.98
C ASP A 234 -0.61 25.75 -21.22
N THR A 235 0.00 26.28 -22.28
CA THR A 235 1.38 25.92 -22.67
C THR A 235 2.45 26.74 -21.95
N MET A 236 2.07 27.88 -21.39
CA MET A 236 2.98 28.81 -20.72
C MET A 236 2.68 28.94 -19.23
N PRO A 237 3.69 29.11 -18.38
CA PRO A 237 3.48 29.40 -16.96
C PRO A 237 2.66 30.66 -16.77
N ILE A 238 1.74 30.63 -15.83
CA ILE A 238 0.82 31.72 -15.54
C ILE A 238 1.33 32.49 -14.33
N MET A 239 1.52 33.78 -14.50
CA MET A 239 1.97 34.67 -13.42
C MET A 239 0.91 34.70 -12.31
N ASP A 240 1.34 34.43 -11.07
CA ASP A 240 0.49 34.38 -9.88
C ASP A 240 -0.68 33.39 -9.98
N GLY A 241 -0.55 32.33 -10.83
CA GLY A 241 -1.61 31.37 -11.11
C GLY A 241 -2.18 30.73 -9.85
N MET A 242 -1.33 30.28 -8.93
CA MET A 242 -1.77 29.69 -7.67
C MET A 242 -2.54 30.68 -6.81
N ALA A 243 -2.09 31.92 -6.70
CA ALA A 243 -2.79 32.95 -5.90
C ALA A 243 -4.17 33.28 -6.47
N LYS A 244 -4.28 33.35 -7.81
CA LYS A 244 -5.56 33.59 -8.49
C LYS A 244 -6.53 32.41 -8.32
N LEU A 245 -6.06 31.15 -8.52
CA LEU A 245 -6.90 29.98 -8.33
C LEU A 245 -7.38 29.85 -6.89
N ARG A 246 -6.56 30.18 -5.90
CA ARG A 246 -6.97 30.15 -4.48
C ARG A 246 -8.03 31.18 -4.11
N GLN A 247 -8.26 32.21 -4.91
CA GLN A 247 -9.39 33.14 -4.69
C GLN A 247 -10.74 32.48 -4.97
N VAL A 248 -10.79 31.49 -5.87
CA VAL A 248 -11.99 30.78 -6.28
C VAL A 248 -12.06 29.34 -5.77
N TYR A 249 -10.94 28.64 -5.68
CA TYR A 249 -10.78 27.32 -5.09
C TYR A 249 -9.86 27.43 -3.87
N HIS A 250 -10.41 27.64 -2.71
CA HIS A 250 -9.67 28.02 -1.50
C HIS A 250 -8.56 27.04 -1.09
N ARG A 251 -8.67 25.79 -1.53
CA ARG A 251 -7.70 24.72 -1.26
C ARG A 251 -7.09 24.16 -2.53
N CYS A 252 -6.80 25.03 -3.49
CA CYS A 252 -5.95 24.66 -4.60
C CYS A 252 -4.55 24.35 -4.07
N MET A 253 -4.11 23.11 -4.23
CA MET A 253 -2.84 22.61 -3.68
C MET A 253 -1.72 22.60 -4.70
N THR A 254 -2.03 22.23 -5.94
CA THR A 254 -1.03 22.13 -7.02
C THR A 254 -1.58 22.64 -8.35
N ILE A 255 -0.67 23.07 -9.21
CA ILE A 255 -0.92 23.39 -10.62
C ILE A 255 0.05 22.57 -11.45
N ASP A 256 -0.50 21.76 -12.36
CA ASP A 256 0.26 21.00 -13.33
C ASP A 256 -0.04 21.54 -14.73
N LEU A 257 1.01 21.84 -15.51
CA LEU A 257 0.88 22.29 -16.89
C LEU A 257 0.96 21.08 -17.83
N VAL A 258 -0.20 20.46 -18.08
CA VAL A 258 -0.31 19.27 -18.97
C VAL A 258 -0.34 19.64 -20.46
N GLY A 259 -0.70 20.90 -20.79
CA GLY A 259 -0.62 21.43 -22.17
C GLY A 259 0.80 21.73 -22.66
N ARG A 260 1.79 21.67 -21.79
CA ARG A 260 3.17 21.63 -22.25
C ARG A 260 3.37 20.33 -23.01
N VAL A 261 3.46 20.43 -24.31
CA VAL A 261 4.14 19.38 -25.10
C VAL A 261 5.51 19.28 -24.46
N ALA A 262 5.77 18.15 -23.80
CA ALA A 262 7.10 17.86 -23.30
C ALA A 262 8.06 18.13 -24.46
N GLY A 263 8.86 19.19 -24.35
CA GLY A 263 9.96 19.37 -25.28
C GLY A 263 10.82 18.10 -25.21
N PRO A 264 11.75 17.89 -26.13
CA PRO A 264 12.52 16.63 -26.24
C PRO A 264 13.17 16.14 -24.92
N ILE A 265 13.15 16.94 -23.87
CA ILE A 265 13.70 16.61 -22.54
C ILE A 265 12.75 15.74 -21.67
N ALA A 266 11.43 15.78 -21.88
CA ALA A 266 10.52 14.99 -21.02
C ALA A 266 10.27 13.57 -21.55
N ASP A 267 10.27 13.37 -22.89
CA ASP A 267 10.24 12.02 -23.47
C ASP A 267 11.60 11.29 -23.40
N MET A 268 12.69 12.05 -23.20
CA MET A 268 14.00 11.48 -22.92
C MET A 268 14.14 10.93 -21.48
N GLY A 269 13.28 11.34 -20.55
CA GLY A 269 13.47 11.08 -19.12
C GLY A 269 13.53 9.59 -18.75
N GLU A 270 12.60 8.76 -19.16
CA GLU A 270 12.56 7.36 -18.72
C GLU A 270 13.47 6.41 -19.52
N ALA A 271 13.68 6.66 -20.80
CA ALA A 271 14.51 5.80 -21.65
C ALA A 271 16.01 6.07 -21.46
N ILE A 272 16.40 7.34 -21.27
CA ILE A 272 17.80 7.75 -21.10
C ILE A 272 18.27 7.50 -19.65
N PHE A 273 17.41 7.64 -18.65
CA PHE A 273 17.75 7.31 -17.26
C PHE A 273 18.13 5.82 -17.05
N LYS A 274 17.78 4.95 -17.98
CA LYS A 274 18.16 3.52 -17.93
C LYS A 274 19.53 3.20 -18.54
N GLU A 275 20.10 4.11 -19.32
CA GLU A 275 21.37 3.87 -20.03
C GLU A 275 22.53 4.79 -19.60
N LEU A 276 22.23 5.91 -18.93
CA LEU A 276 23.26 6.84 -18.45
C LEU A 276 23.70 6.48 -17.03
N ASN A 277 25.01 6.49 -16.81
CA ASN A 277 25.55 6.39 -15.46
C ASN A 277 25.31 7.72 -14.69
N GLU A 278 25.40 7.67 -13.36
CA GLU A 278 25.14 8.81 -12.47
C GLU A 278 26.00 10.04 -12.78
N ARG A 279 27.23 9.85 -13.28
CA ARG A 279 28.16 10.90 -13.67
C ARG A 279 27.67 11.65 -14.91
N ASP A 280 27.16 10.94 -15.90
CA ASP A 280 26.61 11.53 -17.13
C ASP A 280 25.31 12.29 -16.85
N LEU A 281 24.47 11.77 -15.95
CA LEU A 281 23.26 12.45 -15.48
C LEU A 281 23.58 13.77 -14.78
N PHE A 282 24.61 13.78 -13.92
CA PHE A 282 25.05 14.99 -13.25
C PHE A 282 25.58 16.04 -14.24
N ASN A 283 26.37 15.62 -15.22
CA ASN A 283 26.89 16.52 -16.25
C ASN A 283 25.77 17.18 -17.05
N GLN A 284 24.77 16.40 -17.50
CA GLN A 284 23.59 16.93 -18.19
C GLN A 284 22.77 17.89 -17.31
N PHE A 285 22.62 17.57 -16.04
CA PHE A 285 21.96 18.47 -15.08
C PHE A 285 22.72 19.78 -14.94
N ALA A 286 24.04 19.73 -14.79
CA ALA A 286 24.90 20.93 -14.66
C ALA A 286 24.79 21.80 -15.90
N GLU A 287 24.90 21.26 -17.10
CA GLU A 287 24.73 21.98 -18.36
C GLU A 287 23.34 22.61 -18.49
N THR A 288 22.31 21.93 -18.07
CA THR A 288 20.92 22.42 -18.09
C THR A 288 20.72 23.61 -17.15
N VAL A 289 21.31 23.57 -15.97
CA VAL A 289 21.18 24.61 -14.93
C VAL A 289 22.04 25.84 -15.28
N TRP A 290 23.27 25.63 -15.73
CA TRP A 290 24.20 26.73 -16.05
C TRP A 290 24.00 27.30 -17.45
N LYS A 291 23.30 26.57 -18.33
CA LYS A 291 23.05 26.92 -19.74
C LYS A 291 24.34 27.10 -20.57
N GLU A 292 25.43 26.62 -20.04
CA GLU A 292 26.76 26.65 -20.67
C GLU A 292 27.42 25.28 -20.40
N PRO A 293 28.24 24.77 -21.35
CA PRO A 293 28.98 23.53 -21.12
C PRO A 293 30.05 23.74 -20.03
N LEU A 294 30.28 22.66 -19.27
CA LEU A 294 31.32 22.66 -18.24
C LEU A 294 32.70 22.95 -18.83
N THR A 295 33.46 23.84 -18.19
CA THR A 295 34.86 24.08 -18.54
C THR A 295 35.72 22.86 -18.15
N GLU A 296 36.88 22.67 -18.78
CA GLU A 296 37.81 21.57 -18.46
C GLU A 296 38.18 21.50 -16.96
N LYS A 297 38.30 22.65 -16.30
CA LYS A 297 38.63 22.71 -14.86
C LYS A 297 37.46 22.26 -13.99
N GLU A 298 36.25 22.63 -14.34
CA GLU A 298 35.03 22.21 -13.63
C GLU A 298 34.82 20.71 -13.80
N GLN A 299 35.00 20.20 -15.02
CA GLN A 299 34.92 18.78 -15.29
C GLN A 299 35.93 17.97 -14.45
N GLN A 300 37.20 18.42 -14.43
CA GLN A 300 38.25 17.79 -13.62
C GLN A 300 37.93 17.80 -12.13
N TYR A 301 37.33 18.89 -11.64
CA TYR A 301 36.93 18.98 -10.24
C TYR A 301 35.79 17.98 -9.93
N ILE A 302 34.76 17.95 -10.76
CA ILE A 302 33.64 17.02 -10.65
C ILE A 302 34.14 15.56 -10.67
N ASP A 303 34.99 15.23 -11.61
CA ASP A 303 35.59 13.90 -11.71
C ASP A 303 36.36 13.50 -10.44
N SER A 304 37.11 14.45 -9.87
CA SER A 304 37.84 14.23 -8.62
C SER A 304 36.91 13.97 -7.42
N VAL A 305 35.72 14.57 -7.41
CA VAL A 305 34.68 14.32 -6.37
C VAL A 305 34.06 12.96 -6.55
N TRP A 306 33.67 12.57 -7.77
CA TRP A 306 33.16 11.26 -8.07
C TRP A 306 34.13 10.13 -7.70
N ASP A 307 35.43 10.28 -8.05
CA ASP A 307 36.46 9.29 -7.73
C ASP A 307 36.69 9.15 -6.21
N ARG A 308 36.35 10.16 -5.43
CA ARG A 308 36.40 10.09 -3.97
C ARG A 308 35.17 9.39 -3.39
N ILE A 309 33.98 9.69 -3.88
CA ILE A 309 32.73 9.04 -3.45
C ILE A 309 32.81 7.53 -3.72
N LEU A 310 33.23 7.13 -4.93
CA LEU A 310 33.32 5.71 -5.32
C LEU A 310 34.44 4.91 -4.61
N LYS A 311 35.31 5.58 -3.82
CA LYS A 311 36.33 4.90 -3.01
C LYS A 311 35.94 4.76 -1.55
N GLU A 312 34.86 5.42 -1.12
CA GLU A 312 34.35 5.37 0.25
C GLU A 312 33.24 4.33 0.42
N ASP A 313 32.71 3.76 -0.69
CA ASP A 313 31.84 2.58 -0.73
C ASP A 313 32.67 1.29 -1.00
#